data_dc03ae0eb2908c1d6b8aed3515ae9574
#
_entry.id   dc03ae0eb2908c1d6b8aed3515ae9574
#
_cell.length_a   1.000
_cell.length_b   1.000
_cell.length_c   1.000
_cell.angle_alpha   90.00
_cell.angle_beta   90.00
_cell.angle_gamma   90.00
#
_symmetry.space_group_name_H-M   'P 1'
#
loop_
_entity.id
_entity.type
_entity.pdbx_description
1 polymer ?
#
loop_
_entity_poly.entity_id
_entity_poly.type
_entity_poly.pdbx_seq_one_letter_code
_entity_poly.pdbx_strand_id
1 'polypeptide(L)'
;MEFITTIENVRNTVNSWRKEGYTIGFVPTMGFLHEGHAALIDQARKNNDKVIVSIFVNPIQFGENEDLSTYPRDINSDKKLCESHGVDLIFAPNPEEMYQDKKAFVNITDLSDTLCGIRRPIHFKGVCTVVAKFFNIIQPTNAYFGEKDAQQLAIIRKMVFDLNFPVNIIGVPIVREEDGLAKSSRNTYLSSEERKAATILYKAIQVGKQTIKYGCPVSCIIDTMTDIIQSEPLAKIDYISVVDAKTMQPMQEVTAPVLVAMAIYIGSTRLIDNFSYDPN
;
A
#
# COMPACT_ATOMS: atom_id res chain seq x y z
N MET A 1 9.86 -6.88 -22.58
CA MET A 1 9.99 -6.65 -21.13
C MET A 1 11.24 -7.37 -20.60
N GLU A 2 12.13 -6.65 -19.88
CA GLU A 2 13.31 -7.24 -19.24
C GLU A 2 12.95 -7.81 -17.86
N PHE A 3 13.69 -8.87 -17.43
CA PHE A 3 13.56 -9.43 -16.09
C PHE A 3 14.96 -9.45 -15.45
N ILE A 4 15.16 -8.61 -14.43
CA ILE A 4 16.47 -8.36 -13.81
C ILE A 4 16.39 -8.64 -12.31
N THR A 5 17.43 -9.29 -11.78
CA THR A 5 17.52 -9.68 -10.36
C THR A 5 18.64 -8.98 -9.60
N THR A 6 19.55 -8.29 -10.29
CA THR A 6 20.70 -7.63 -9.67
C THR A 6 20.57 -6.10 -9.71
N ILE A 7 21.06 -5.45 -8.67
CA ILE A 7 21.09 -3.97 -8.56
C ILE A 7 21.95 -3.37 -9.68
N GLU A 8 23.08 -3.97 -9.97
CA GLU A 8 24.00 -3.49 -11.01
C GLU A 8 23.32 -3.40 -12.38
N ASN A 9 22.65 -4.48 -12.80
CA ASN A 9 21.99 -4.52 -14.11
C ASN A 9 20.82 -3.53 -14.19
N VAL A 10 20.00 -3.39 -13.12
CA VAL A 10 18.95 -2.37 -13.10
C VAL A 10 19.54 -0.97 -13.25
N ARG A 11 20.60 -0.65 -12.50
CA ARG A 11 21.28 0.65 -12.63
C ARG A 11 21.80 0.92 -14.03
N ASN A 12 22.37 -0.10 -14.68
CA ASN A 12 22.88 0.02 -16.06
C ASN A 12 21.74 0.35 -17.03
N THR A 13 20.62 -0.37 -16.97
CA THR A 13 19.43 -0.11 -17.80
C THR A 13 18.84 1.28 -17.53
N VAL A 14 18.63 1.62 -16.26
CA VAL A 14 18.07 2.95 -15.85
C VAL A 14 18.98 4.09 -16.30
N ASN A 15 20.29 3.95 -16.14
CA ASN A 15 21.26 4.99 -16.57
C ASN A 15 21.25 5.18 -18.09
N SER A 16 21.05 4.13 -18.88
CA SER A 16 20.86 4.25 -20.34
C SER A 16 19.59 5.03 -20.65
N TRP A 17 18.46 4.65 -20.07
CA TRP A 17 17.18 5.35 -20.30
C TRP A 17 17.23 6.84 -19.92
N ARG A 18 17.89 7.17 -18.79
CA ARG A 18 18.03 8.56 -18.36
C ARG A 18 18.94 9.39 -19.28
N LYS A 19 20.01 8.78 -19.85
CA LYS A 19 20.85 9.45 -20.87
C LYS A 19 20.08 9.75 -22.15
N GLU A 20 19.09 8.92 -22.46
CA GLU A 20 18.19 9.11 -23.61
C GLU A 20 17.03 10.09 -23.30
N GLY A 21 16.95 10.59 -22.07
CA GLY A 21 15.94 11.58 -21.63
C GLY A 21 14.59 10.98 -21.22
N TYR A 22 14.47 9.66 -21.09
CA TYR A 22 13.21 9.01 -20.70
C TYR A 22 12.82 9.30 -19.24
N THR A 23 11.53 9.52 -19.05
CA THR A 23 10.89 9.54 -17.73
C THR A 23 10.62 8.11 -17.28
N ILE A 24 10.81 7.82 -15.96
CA ILE A 24 10.69 6.49 -15.39
C ILE A 24 9.57 6.47 -14.35
N GLY A 25 8.55 5.65 -14.59
CA GLY A 25 7.51 5.30 -13.62
C GLY A 25 7.90 4.03 -12.85
N PHE A 26 7.75 4.06 -11.54
CA PHE A 26 8.08 2.92 -10.68
C PHE A 26 6.88 2.46 -9.86
N VAL A 27 6.61 1.16 -9.87
CA VAL A 27 5.55 0.51 -9.09
C VAL A 27 6.19 -0.53 -8.15
N PRO A 28 6.41 -0.20 -6.86
CA PRO A 28 6.91 -1.17 -5.89
C PRO A 28 5.82 -2.15 -5.48
N THR A 29 6.10 -3.44 -5.60
CA THR A 29 5.19 -4.52 -5.19
C THR A 29 5.92 -5.65 -4.46
N MET A 30 5.14 -6.49 -3.78
CA MET A 30 5.63 -7.75 -3.22
C MET A 30 5.35 -8.97 -4.11
N GLY A 31 4.81 -8.75 -5.32
CA GLY A 31 4.36 -9.83 -6.21
C GLY A 31 2.94 -10.30 -5.88
N PHE A 32 2.55 -11.41 -6.52
CA PHE A 32 1.17 -11.92 -6.54
C PHE A 32 0.19 -10.85 -7.01
N LEU A 33 0.49 -10.34 -8.21
CA LEU A 33 -0.15 -9.15 -8.76
C LEU A 33 -1.63 -9.42 -9.10
N HIS A 34 -2.43 -8.40 -8.92
CA HIS A 34 -3.87 -8.41 -9.19
C HIS A 34 -4.30 -7.07 -9.81
N GLU A 35 -5.58 -6.90 -10.13
CA GLU A 35 -6.11 -5.72 -10.80
C GLU A 35 -5.79 -4.40 -10.09
N GLY A 36 -5.64 -4.42 -8.76
CA GLY A 36 -5.17 -3.26 -8.00
C GLY A 36 -3.75 -2.84 -8.40
N HIS A 37 -2.84 -3.81 -8.61
CA HIS A 37 -1.50 -3.53 -9.12
C HIS A 37 -1.52 -3.15 -10.61
N ALA A 38 -2.40 -3.76 -11.41
CA ALA A 38 -2.59 -3.40 -12.81
C ALA A 38 -2.95 -1.91 -12.96
N ALA A 39 -3.85 -1.40 -12.12
CA ALA A 39 -4.21 0.02 -12.11
C ALA A 39 -3.01 0.96 -11.80
N LEU A 40 -2.10 0.54 -10.89
CA LEU A 40 -0.85 1.28 -10.65
C LEU A 40 0.03 1.31 -11.90
N ILE A 41 0.18 0.15 -12.57
CA ILE A 41 1.00 0.00 -13.78
C ILE A 41 0.41 0.83 -14.93
N ASP A 42 -0.90 0.79 -15.14
CA ASP A 42 -1.60 1.58 -16.17
C ASP A 42 -1.40 3.07 -15.95
N GLN A 43 -1.51 3.53 -14.71
CA GLN A 43 -1.24 4.94 -14.38
C GLN A 43 0.23 5.32 -14.58
N ALA A 44 1.15 4.40 -14.26
CA ALA A 44 2.58 4.58 -14.52
C ALA A 44 2.85 4.65 -16.03
N ARG A 45 2.27 3.73 -16.81
CA ARG A 45 2.45 3.70 -18.27
C ARG A 45 1.91 4.97 -18.96
N LYS A 46 0.78 5.48 -18.48
CA LYS A 46 0.18 6.71 -19.01
C LYS A 46 1.06 7.95 -18.84
N ASN A 47 1.85 8.00 -17.77
CA ASN A 47 2.56 9.21 -17.36
C ASN A 47 4.09 9.14 -17.57
N ASN A 48 4.61 8.03 -18.06
CA ASN A 48 6.06 7.85 -18.21
C ASN A 48 6.43 7.09 -19.49
N ASP A 49 7.64 7.32 -19.96
CA ASP A 49 8.19 6.65 -21.14
C ASP A 49 8.62 5.21 -20.84
N LYS A 50 9.07 4.95 -19.62
CA LYS A 50 9.51 3.63 -19.13
C LYS A 50 8.82 3.29 -17.83
N VAL A 51 8.44 2.02 -17.68
CA VAL A 51 7.79 1.52 -16.46
C VAL A 51 8.58 0.36 -15.88
N ILE A 52 8.92 0.48 -14.59
CA ILE A 52 9.58 -0.55 -13.79
C ILE A 52 8.61 -1.02 -12.70
N VAL A 53 8.46 -2.33 -12.57
CA VAL A 53 7.77 -2.96 -11.45
C VAL A 53 8.79 -3.72 -10.61
N SER A 54 8.84 -3.49 -9.29
CA SER A 54 9.58 -4.41 -8.44
C SER A 54 8.68 -5.53 -7.92
N ILE A 55 9.23 -6.75 -7.86
CA ILE A 55 8.60 -7.91 -7.23
C ILE A 55 9.55 -8.39 -6.14
N PHE A 56 9.29 -7.95 -4.89
CA PHE A 56 10.16 -8.28 -3.77
C PHE A 56 9.38 -8.39 -2.46
N VAL A 57 9.24 -9.61 -1.95
CA VAL A 57 8.68 -9.85 -0.62
C VAL A 57 9.74 -9.44 0.41
N ASN A 58 9.60 -8.23 0.93
CA ASN A 58 10.58 -7.61 1.80
C ASN A 58 10.56 -8.21 3.21
N PRO A 59 11.57 -8.99 3.63
CA PRO A 59 11.52 -9.71 4.90
C PRO A 59 11.54 -8.78 6.12
N ILE A 60 12.12 -7.59 6.01
CA ILE A 60 12.33 -6.69 7.16
C ILE A 60 11.07 -5.88 7.55
N GLN A 61 9.99 -5.97 6.79
CA GLN A 61 8.72 -5.33 7.12
C GLN A 61 7.72 -6.27 7.79
N PHE A 62 8.08 -7.55 7.97
CA PHE A 62 7.24 -8.55 8.63
C PHE A 62 7.73 -8.82 10.04
N GLY A 63 6.79 -8.85 11.00
CA GLY A 63 7.03 -9.31 12.36
C GLY A 63 7.12 -10.85 12.43
N GLU A 64 7.55 -11.35 13.58
CA GLU A 64 7.74 -12.80 13.79
C GLU A 64 6.47 -13.64 13.57
N ASN A 65 5.31 -13.05 13.84
CA ASN A 65 4.00 -13.71 13.74
C ASN A 65 3.19 -13.27 12.52
N GLU A 66 3.85 -12.69 11.50
CA GLU A 66 3.19 -12.26 10.28
C GLU A 66 3.37 -13.26 9.13
N ASP A 67 2.65 -13.07 8.05
CA ASP A 67 2.48 -13.98 6.92
C ASP A 67 3.67 -14.04 5.93
N LEU A 68 4.91 -13.75 6.37
CA LEU A 68 6.09 -13.75 5.48
C LEU A 68 6.29 -15.09 4.76
N SER A 69 6.21 -16.20 5.49
CA SER A 69 6.44 -17.55 4.95
C SER A 69 5.32 -18.02 4.03
N THR A 70 4.08 -17.60 4.31
CA THR A 70 2.87 -17.98 3.58
C THR A 70 2.44 -16.94 2.55
N TYR A 71 3.15 -15.79 2.46
CA TYR A 71 2.82 -14.76 1.50
C TYR A 71 2.84 -15.32 0.07
N PRO A 72 1.75 -15.18 -0.71
CA PRO A 72 1.61 -15.85 -2.00
C PRO A 72 2.64 -15.34 -3.02
N ARG A 73 3.12 -16.25 -3.86
CA ARG A 73 4.10 -15.97 -4.91
C ARG A 73 3.75 -16.72 -6.18
N ASP A 74 3.62 -16.01 -7.28
CA ASP A 74 3.49 -16.60 -8.62
C ASP A 74 4.15 -15.69 -9.66
N ILE A 75 5.46 -15.85 -9.80
CA ILE A 75 6.28 -15.03 -10.71
C ILE A 75 5.85 -15.17 -12.18
N ASN A 76 5.28 -16.31 -12.59
CA ASN A 76 4.86 -16.51 -13.96
C ASN A 76 3.56 -15.75 -14.27
N SER A 77 2.62 -15.72 -13.32
CA SER A 77 1.41 -14.89 -13.40
C SER A 77 1.78 -13.41 -13.37
N ASP A 78 2.68 -13.02 -12.46
CA ASP A 78 3.15 -11.63 -12.34
C ASP A 78 3.79 -11.12 -13.63
N LYS A 79 4.65 -11.93 -14.28
CA LYS A 79 5.26 -11.59 -15.57
C LYS A 79 4.22 -11.38 -16.66
N LYS A 80 3.22 -12.25 -16.77
CA LYS A 80 2.13 -12.13 -17.76
C LYS A 80 1.34 -10.85 -17.55
N LEU A 81 0.98 -10.53 -16.30
CA LEU A 81 0.27 -9.29 -15.98
C LEU A 81 1.12 -8.07 -16.33
N CYS A 82 2.38 -8.04 -15.93
CA CYS A 82 3.30 -6.94 -16.26
C CYS A 82 3.43 -6.75 -17.78
N GLU A 83 3.58 -7.84 -18.53
CA GLU A 83 3.72 -7.81 -20.00
C GLU A 83 2.45 -7.26 -20.67
N SER A 84 1.26 -7.71 -20.23
CA SER A 84 -0.02 -7.25 -20.78
C SER A 84 -0.32 -5.77 -20.48
N HIS A 85 0.30 -5.19 -19.43
CA HIS A 85 0.16 -3.78 -19.07
C HIS A 85 1.36 -2.91 -19.49
N GLY A 86 2.24 -3.43 -20.36
CA GLY A 86 3.30 -2.65 -21.00
C GLY A 86 4.45 -2.25 -20.07
N VAL A 87 4.79 -3.09 -19.09
CA VAL A 87 5.97 -2.92 -18.25
C VAL A 87 7.23 -3.12 -19.08
N ASP A 88 8.21 -2.24 -18.95
CA ASP A 88 9.50 -2.35 -19.66
C ASP A 88 10.49 -3.26 -18.90
N LEU A 89 10.47 -3.20 -17.56
CA LEU A 89 11.40 -3.95 -16.72
C LEU A 89 10.74 -4.42 -15.41
N ILE A 90 10.94 -5.70 -15.08
CA ILE A 90 10.68 -6.24 -13.74
C ILE A 90 12.01 -6.35 -12.99
N PHE A 91 12.08 -5.73 -11.81
CA PHE A 91 13.17 -5.91 -10.86
C PHE A 91 12.74 -6.86 -9.75
N ALA A 92 13.28 -8.08 -9.76
CA ALA A 92 12.95 -9.13 -8.79
C ALA A 92 14.19 -9.63 -8.04
N PRO A 93 14.77 -8.81 -7.14
CA PRO A 93 15.96 -9.20 -6.38
C PRO A 93 15.63 -10.24 -5.33
N ASN A 94 16.64 -11.03 -4.93
CA ASN A 94 16.55 -11.85 -3.72
C ASN A 94 16.91 -11.02 -2.45
N PRO A 95 16.66 -11.55 -1.25
CA PRO A 95 17.01 -10.85 0.00
C PRO A 95 18.51 -10.57 0.15
N GLU A 96 19.39 -11.45 -0.32
CA GLU A 96 20.84 -11.30 -0.22
C GLU A 96 21.33 -10.15 -1.11
N GLU A 97 20.74 -9.95 -2.28
CA GLU A 97 21.01 -8.79 -3.15
C GLU A 97 20.61 -7.47 -2.50
N MET A 98 19.48 -7.48 -1.79
CA MET A 98 18.97 -6.27 -1.13
C MET A 98 19.62 -6.01 0.22
N TYR A 99 20.02 -7.03 0.96
CA TYR A 99 20.45 -6.90 2.36
C TYR A 99 21.65 -7.75 2.69
N GLN A 100 22.86 -7.21 2.47
CA GLN A 100 24.10 -7.79 2.96
C GLN A 100 24.52 -7.06 4.24
N ASP A 101 24.63 -7.76 5.36
CA ASP A 101 25.04 -7.24 6.69
C ASP A 101 24.39 -5.86 7.01
N LYS A 102 23.08 -5.80 6.85
CA LYS A 102 22.28 -4.57 6.93
C LYS A 102 22.39 -3.88 8.30
N LYS A 103 22.83 -2.62 8.30
CA LYS A 103 22.97 -1.76 9.49
C LYS A 103 22.23 -0.43 9.38
N ALA A 104 21.91 0.01 8.14
CA ALA A 104 21.20 1.25 7.89
C ALA A 104 19.70 1.01 7.75
N PHE A 105 18.91 1.91 8.33
CA PHE A 105 17.45 1.92 8.25
C PHE A 105 16.93 3.33 8.05
N VAL A 106 15.77 3.45 7.42
CA VAL A 106 14.97 4.67 7.38
C VAL A 106 13.77 4.49 8.30
N ASN A 107 13.58 5.41 9.22
CA ASN A 107 12.44 5.41 10.14
C ASN A 107 11.74 6.76 10.10
N ILE A 108 10.43 6.75 10.09
CA ILE A 108 9.57 7.94 10.19
C ILE A 108 8.82 7.83 11.52
N THR A 109 8.88 8.88 12.33
CA THR A 109 8.16 8.96 13.61
C THR A 109 6.78 9.60 13.42
N ASP A 110 5.97 9.56 14.44
CA ASP A 110 4.62 10.12 14.55
C ASP A 110 3.61 9.47 13.60
N LEU A 111 3.79 9.60 12.28
CA LEU A 111 2.88 9.00 11.29
C LEU A 111 2.87 7.47 11.33
N SER A 112 3.96 6.86 11.79
CA SER A 112 4.10 5.41 11.96
C SER A 112 3.56 4.89 13.30
N ASP A 113 3.21 5.78 14.23
CA ASP A 113 2.92 5.43 15.63
C ASP A 113 1.42 5.31 15.91
N THR A 114 0.61 5.35 14.86
CA THR A 114 -0.86 5.23 14.89
C THR A 114 -1.33 4.08 13.98
N LEU A 115 -2.62 3.78 13.99
CA LEU A 115 -3.28 2.83 13.07
C LEU A 115 -2.54 1.48 12.97
N CYS A 116 -2.13 1.12 11.74
CA CYS A 116 -1.36 -0.11 11.50
C CYS A 116 -0.02 -0.16 12.23
N GLY A 117 0.62 1.00 12.48
CA GLY A 117 1.92 1.05 13.13
C GLY A 117 1.90 0.59 14.59
N ILE A 118 0.81 0.84 15.32
CA ILE A 118 0.61 0.31 16.69
C ILE A 118 0.65 -1.24 16.69
N ARG A 119 0.04 -1.85 15.68
CA ARG A 119 -0.08 -3.31 15.58
C ARG A 119 1.13 -3.98 14.93
N ARG A 120 1.88 -3.21 14.16
CA ARG A 120 3.03 -3.67 13.37
C ARG A 120 4.23 -2.72 13.56
N PRO A 121 4.85 -2.69 14.73
CA PRO A 121 5.82 -1.64 15.12
C PRO A 121 7.09 -1.60 14.25
N ILE A 122 7.46 -2.70 13.58
CA ILE A 122 8.63 -2.73 12.69
C ILE A 122 8.27 -2.50 11.21
N HIS A 123 6.98 -2.55 10.88
CA HIS A 123 6.49 -2.58 9.50
C HIS A 123 6.94 -1.36 8.69
N PHE A 124 6.59 -0.17 9.15
CA PHE A 124 6.88 1.05 8.40
C PHE A 124 8.38 1.37 8.33
N LYS A 125 9.17 1.01 9.35
CA LYS A 125 10.62 1.06 9.27
C LYS A 125 11.15 0.16 8.16
N GLY A 126 10.59 -1.04 8.02
CA GLY A 126 10.91 -1.96 6.92
C GLY A 126 10.51 -1.41 5.55
N VAL A 127 9.30 -0.86 5.45
CA VAL A 127 8.78 -0.25 4.20
C VAL A 127 9.61 0.96 3.78
N CYS A 128 9.85 1.92 4.68
CA CYS A 128 10.66 3.10 4.37
C CYS A 128 12.07 2.71 3.93
N THR A 129 12.67 1.72 4.57
CA THR A 129 14.02 1.26 4.24
C THR A 129 14.07 0.65 2.84
N VAL A 130 13.14 -0.24 2.47
CA VAL A 130 13.14 -0.86 1.14
C VAL A 130 12.79 0.14 0.05
N VAL A 131 11.82 1.03 0.28
CA VAL A 131 11.41 2.05 -0.69
C VAL A 131 12.54 3.05 -0.92
N ALA A 132 13.24 3.50 0.14
CA ALA A 132 14.41 4.36 0.00
C ALA A 132 15.54 3.67 -0.80
N LYS A 133 15.77 2.36 -0.59
CA LYS A 133 16.71 1.58 -1.42
C LYS A 133 16.28 1.55 -2.88
N PHE A 134 15.00 1.28 -3.16
CA PHE A 134 14.49 1.29 -4.54
C PHE A 134 14.67 2.67 -5.19
N PHE A 135 14.37 3.76 -4.49
CA PHE A 135 14.57 5.11 -5.02
C PHE A 135 16.04 5.39 -5.34
N ASN A 136 16.98 4.92 -4.51
CA ASN A 136 18.41 5.04 -4.79
C ASN A 136 18.92 4.11 -5.92
N ILE A 137 18.26 2.98 -6.17
CA ILE A 137 18.64 2.02 -7.22
C ILE A 137 18.07 2.48 -8.56
N ILE A 138 16.78 2.81 -8.61
CA ILE A 138 16.00 3.06 -9.83
C ILE A 138 15.99 4.55 -10.19
N GLN A 139 16.02 5.44 -9.19
CA GLN A 139 15.92 6.89 -9.37
C GLN A 139 14.73 7.29 -10.27
N PRO A 140 13.50 6.89 -9.92
CA PRO A 140 12.33 7.11 -10.77
C PRO A 140 11.95 8.59 -10.83
N THR A 141 11.30 9.00 -11.93
CA THR A 141 10.64 10.32 -12.05
C THR A 141 9.37 10.32 -11.18
N ASN A 142 8.58 9.27 -11.28
CA ASN A 142 7.33 9.11 -10.55
C ASN A 142 7.27 7.71 -9.91
N ALA A 143 6.74 7.60 -8.69
CA ALA A 143 6.48 6.33 -8.03
C ALA A 143 5.02 6.22 -7.60
N TYR A 144 4.39 5.07 -7.83
CA TYR A 144 2.96 4.85 -7.72
C TYR A 144 2.62 3.93 -6.55
N PHE A 145 1.69 4.36 -5.70
CA PHE A 145 1.26 3.64 -4.50
C PHE A 145 -0.26 3.62 -4.40
N GLY A 146 -0.83 2.51 -3.97
CA GLY A 146 -2.28 2.40 -3.79
C GLY A 146 -2.78 3.16 -2.56
N GLU A 147 -3.87 3.91 -2.72
CA GLU A 147 -4.55 4.61 -1.63
C GLU A 147 -5.22 3.65 -0.63
N LYS A 148 -5.31 2.36 -0.96
CA LYS A 148 -5.74 1.32 -0.03
C LYS A 148 -4.82 1.27 1.20
N ASP A 149 -3.53 1.42 1.01
CA ASP A 149 -2.53 1.47 2.07
C ASP A 149 -2.21 2.93 2.43
N ALA A 150 -3.27 3.69 2.79
CA ALA A 150 -3.24 5.14 2.94
C ALA A 150 -2.19 5.64 3.95
N GLN A 151 -2.03 4.97 5.09
CA GLN A 151 -0.98 5.31 6.05
C GLN A 151 0.41 5.12 5.46
N GLN A 152 0.66 4.04 4.72
CA GLN A 152 1.91 3.83 4.00
C GLN A 152 2.18 4.95 2.99
N LEU A 153 1.17 5.34 2.21
CA LEU A 153 1.28 6.43 1.24
C LEU A 153 1.65 7.75 1.91
N ALA A 154 1.03 8.09 3.04
CA ALA A 154 1.36 9.29 3.81
C ALA A 154 2.79 9.27 4.36
N ILE A 155 3.21 8.14 4.92
CA ILE A 155 4.57 7.93 5.44
C ILE A 155 5.62 8.06 4.32
N ILE A 156 5.36 7.47 3.15
CA ILE A 156 6.29 7.56 2.00
C ILE A 156 6.37 8.99 1.48
N ARG A 157 5.25 9.72 1.38
CA ARG A 157 5.25 11.15 1.02
C ARG A 157 6.08 11.98 2.01
N LYS A 158 5.94 11.71 3.30
CA LYS A 158 6.73 12.38 4.34
C LYS A 158 8.22 12.05 4.21
N MET A 159 8.57 10.79 4.03
CA MET A 159 9.94 10.35 3.79
C MET A 159 10.58 11.06 2.59
N VAL A 160 9.86 11.12 1.47
CA VAL A 160 10.34 11.79 0.25
C VAL A 160 10.58 13.28 0.50
N PHE A 161 9.65 13.94 1.17
CA PHE A 161 9.77 15.37 1.52
C PHE A 161 10.97 15.61 2.46
N ASP A 162 11.07 14.87 3.56
CA ASP A 162 12.09 15.11 4.59
C ASP A 162 13.51 14.76 4.11
N LEU A 163 13.64 13.72 3.28
CA LEU A 163 14.93 13.27 2.76
C LEU A 163 15.26 13.84 1.38
N ASN A 164 14.42 14.74 0.85
CA ASN A 164 14.58 15.40 -0.43
C ASN A 164 14.83 14.43 -1.60
N PHE A 165 14.12 13.29 -1.63
CA PHE A 165 14.19 12.40 -2.77
C PHE A 165 13.60 13.09 -4.02
N PRO A 166 14.31 13.09 -5.17
CA PRO A 166 13.85 13.72 -6.39
C PRO A 166 12.83 12.83 -7.14
N VAL A 167 11.73 12.48 -6.47
CA VAL A 167 10.68 11.60 -7.00
C VAL A 167 9.30 12.14 -6.65
N ASN A 168 8.36 12.10 -7.59
CA ASN A 168 6.96 12.43 -7.34
C ASN A 168 6.20 11.19 -6.85
N ILE A 169 5.48 11.29 -5.73
CA ILE A 169 4.65 10.20 -5.19
C ILE A 169 3.20 10.37 -5.62
N ILE A 170 2.72 9.42 -6.42
CA ILE A 170 1.36 9.42 -6.97
C ILE A 170 0.53 8.35 -6.27
N GLY A 171 -0.57 8.79 -5.63
CA GLY A 171 -1.59 7.89 -5.10
C GLY A 171 -2.52 7.43 -6.23
N VAL A 172 -2.90 6.14 -6.21
CA VAL A 172 -3.86 5.57 -7.16
C VAL A 172 -5.05 5.05 -6.37
N PRO A 173 -6.29 5.39 -6.79
CA PRO A 173 -7.50 5.03 -6.07
C PRO A 173 -7.65 3.54 -5.81
N ILE A 174 -8.41 3.20 -4.77
CA ILE A 174 -8.68 1.81 -4.38
C ILE A 174 -9.46 1.11 -5.49
N VAL A 175 -8.89 0.03 -6.03
CA VAL A 175 -9.59 -0.89 -6.92
C VAL A 175 -10.39 -1.88 -6.09
N ARG A 176 -11.64 -2.10 -6.46
CA ARG A 176 -12.57 -2.97 -5.75
C ARG A 176 -13.08 -4.10 -6.63
N GLU A 177 -13.47 -5.20 -6.00
CA GLU A 177 -14.28 -6.25 -6.60
C GLU A 177 -15.69 -5.72 -6.93
N GLU A 178 -16.48 -6.46 -7.71
CA GLU A 178 -17.86 -6.07 -8.07
C GLU A 178 -18.76 -5.84 -6.84
N ASP A 179 -18.54 -6.58 -5.77
CA ASP A 179 -19.27 -6.45 -4.51
C ASP A 179 -18.70 -5.38 -3.55
N GLY A 180 -17.71 -4.63 -4.01
CA GLY A 180 -17.10 -3.51 -3.29
C GLY A 180 -15.90 -3.85 -2.42
N LEU A 181 -15.58 -5.14 -2.19
CA LEU A 181 -14.40 -5.49 -1.40
C LEU A 181 -13.12 -4.95 -2.07
N ALA A 182 -12.26 -4.28 -1.29
CA ALA A 182 -10.98 -3.78 -1.79
C ALA A 182 -10.08 -4.95 -2.26
N LYS A 183 -9.51 -4.84 -3.47
CA LYS A 183 -8.57 -5.84 -4.01
C LYS A 183 -7.35 -5.98 -3.11
N SER A 184 -7.00 -7.22 -2.78
CA SER A 184 -5.84 -7.56 -1.95
C SER A 184 -5.37 -8.98 -2.24
N SER A 185 -4.05 -9.19 -2.24
CA SER A 185 -3.47 -10.54 -2.32
C SER A 185 -3.96 -11.43 -1.15
N ARG A 186 -4.27 -10.84 0.00
CA ARG A 186 -4.80 -11.56 1.17
C ARG A 186 -6.25 -12.04 1.01
N ASN A 187 -7.00 -11.54 0.01
CA ASN A 187 -8.35 -12.05 -0.26
C ASN A 187 -8.33 -13.55 -0.64
N THR A 188 -7.20 -14.05 -1.15
CA THR A 188 -7.03 -15.48 -1.50
C THR A 188 -6.93 -16.41 -0.28
N TYR A 189 -6.73 -15.87 0.92
CA TYR A 189 -6.71 -16.66 2.16
C TYR A 189 -8.12 -16.99 2.67
N LEU A 190 -9.14 -16.24 2.20
CA LEU A 190 -10.51 -16.38 2.67
C LEU A 190 -11.19 -17.64 2.09
N SER A 191 -11.84 -18.41 2.93
CA SER A 191 -12.80 -19.41 2.49
C SER A 191 -13.98 -18.76 1.77
N SER A 192 -14.81 -19.54 1.11
CA SER A 192 -15.99 -19.01 0.41
C SER A 192 -16.97 -18.29 1.34
N GLU A 193 -17.09 -18.72 2.59
CA GLU A 193 -17.92 -18.08 3.61
C GLU A 193 -17.29 -16.78 4.08
N GLU A 194 -16.00 -16.81 4.44
CA GLU A 194 -15.23 -15.63 4.86
C GLU A 194 -15.17 -14.58 3.74
N ARG A 195 -15.07 -15.00 2.46
CA ARG A 195 -15.07 -14.07 1.32
C ARG A 195 -16.40 -13.29 1.21
N LYS A 196 -17.53 -13.93 1.50
CA LYS A 196 -18.84 -13.27 1.56
C LYS A 196 -18.93 -12.32 2.75
N ALA A 197 -18.50 -12.79 3.92
CA ALA A 197 -18.46 -11.97 5.15
C ALA A 197 -17.57 -10.73 4.98
N ALA A 198 -16.48 -10.80 4.23
CA ALA A 198 -15.55 -9.69 4.01
C ALA A 198 -16.19 -8.46 3.34
N THR A 199 -17.32 -8.62 2.65
CA THR A 199 -18.05 -7.48 2.06
C THR A 199 -18.59 -6.49 3.10
N ILE A 200 -18.64 -6.90 4.37
CA ILE A 200 -19.06 -6.05 5.48
C ILE A 200 -18.15 -4.81 5.60
N LEU A 201 -16.85 -4.92 5.24
CA LEU A 201 -15.94 -3.80 5.24
C LEU A 201 -16.43 -2.68 4.32
N TYR A 202 -16.83 -3.04 3.09
CA TYR A 202 -17.35 -2.05 2.15
C TYR A 202 -18.67 -1.44 2.60
N LYS A 203 -19.57 -2.23 3.20
CA LYS A 203 -20.82 -1.71 3.77
C LYS A 203 -20.52 -0.67 4.86
N ALA A 204 -19.56 -0.96 5.77
CA ALA A 204 -19.15 -0.02 6.80
C ALA A 204 -18.55 1.27 6.19
N ILE A 205 -17.73 1.18 5.13
CA ILE A 205 -17.21 2.34 4.39
C ILE A 205 -18.37 3.19 3.83
N GLN A 206 -19.40 2.56 3.21
CA GLN A 206 -20.52 3.32 2.64
C GLN A 206 -21.31 4.06 3.73
N VAL A 207 -21.57 3.41 4.85
CA VAL A 207 -22.28 4.04 5.98
C VAL A 207 -21.43 5.15 6.60
N GLY A 208 -20.13 4.93 6.80
CA GLY A 208 -19.21 5.97 7.27
C GLY A 208 -19.20 7.21 6.37
N LYS A 209 -19.19 7.02 5.04
CA LYS A 209 -19.30 8.12 4.08
C LYS A 209 -20.63 8.88 4.12
N GLN A 210 -21.71 8.23 4.49
CA GLN A 210 -23.01 8.87 4.64
C GLN A 210 -23.14 9.62 5.99
N THR A 211 -22.45 9.16 7.02
CA THR A 211 -22.50 9.72 8.37
C THR A 211 -21.61 10.95 8.52
N ILE A 212 -20.44 10.95 7.85
CA ILE A 212 -19.43 11.98 8.02
C ILE A 212 -19.87 13.33 7.47
N LYS A 213 -19.66 14.39 8.25
CA LYS A 213 -19.85 15.80 7.84
C LYS A 213 -18.96 16.70 8.68
N TYR A 214 -18.74 17.93 8.22
CA TYR A 214 -18.03 18.95 9.00
C TYR A 214 -18.64 19.12 10.39
N GLY A 215 -17.82 19.20 11.42
CA GLY A 215 -18.22 19.41 12.81
C GLY A 215 -18.88 18.20 13.48
N CYS A 216 -18.93 17.02 12.83
CA CYS A 216 -19.47 15.86 13.53
C CYS A 216 -18.43 15.25 14.49
N PRO A 217 -18.85 14.76 15.66
CA PRO A 217 -17.99 13.99 16.55
C PRO A 217 -17.47 12.73 15.85
N VAL A 218 -16.19 12.46 15.99
CA VAL A 218 -15.54 11.26 15.41
C VAL A 218 -16.16 9.97 15.94
N SER A 219 -16.59 9.96 17.22
CA SER A 219 -17.29 8.82 17.81
C SER A 219 -18.53 8.40 17.03
N CYS A 220 -19.31 9.35 16.51
CA CYS A 220 -20.51 9.05 15.72
C CYS A 220 -20.19 8.20 14.47
N ILE A 221 -19.08 8.50 13.81
CA ILE A 221 -18.63 7.75 12.62
C ILE A 221 -18.15 6.35 13.05
N ILE A 222 -17.31 6.30 14.09
CA ILE A 222 -16.73 5.05 14.60
C ILE A 222 -17.85 4.12 15.10
N ASP A 223 -18.81 4.62 15.89
CA ASP A 223 -19.90 3.83 16.44
C ASP A 223 -20.78 3.26 15.32
N THR A 224 -21.17 4.11 14.35
CA THR A 224 -21.98 3.68 13.22
C THR A 224 -21.28 2.60 12.37
N MET A 225 -19.98 2.75 12.10
CA MET A 225 -19.22 1.74 11.37
C MET A 225 -19.03 0.46 12.20
N THR A 226 -18.86 0.59 13.52
CA THR A 226 -18.74 -0.52 14.46
C THR A 226 -20.00 -1.38 14.46
N ASP A 227 -21.19 -0.77 14.56
CA ASP A 227 -22.47 -1.48 14.54
C ASP A 227 -22.63 -2.32 13.26
N ILE A 228 -22.24 -1.76 12.12
CA ILE A 228 -22.27 -2.49 10.84
C ILE A 228 -21.33 -3.69 10.88
N ILE A 229 -20.07 -3.52 11.30
CA ILE A 229 -19.09 -4.61 11.33
C ILE A 229 -19.51 -5.71 12.31
N GLN A 230 -20.04 -5.34 13.49
CA GLN A 230 -20.49 -6.30 14.51
C GLN A 230 -21.73 -7.10 14.10
N SER A 231 -22.46 -6.68 13.06
CA SER A 231 -23.56 -7.48 12.50
C SER A 231 -23.08 -8.72 11.76
N GLU A 232 -21.77 -8.85 11.47
CA GLU A 232 -21.16 -10.00 10.81
C GLU A 232 -20.42 -10.86 11.84
N PRO A 233 -20.89 -12.10 12.14
CA PRO A 233 -20.31 -12.94 13.18
C PRO A 233 -18.85 -13.35 12.95
N LEU A 234 -18.39 -13.41 11.68
CA LEU A 234 -17.01 -13.75 11.33
C LEU A 234 -16.06 -12.56 11.41
N ALA A 235 -16.60 -11.34 11.65
CA ALA A 235 -15.79 -10.13 11.70
C ALA A 235 -15.34 -9.82 13.12
N LYS A 236 -14.04 -9.51 13.27
CA LYS A 236 -13.47 -9.01 14.52
C LYS A 236 -12.72 -7.71 14.25
N ILE A 237 -13.15 -6.62 14.89
CA ILE A 237 -12.52 -5.32 14.74
C ILE A 237 -11.13 -5.33 15.38
N ASP A 238 -10.11 -4.94 14.61
CA ASP A 238 -8.78 -4.60 15.13
C ASP A 238 -8.75 -3.11 15.50
N TYR A 239 -9.13 -2.24 14.56
CA TYR A 239 -9.44 -0.84 14.82
C TYR A 239 -10.39 -0.25 13.78
N ILE A 240 -11.14 0.78 14.16
CA ILE A 240 -11.78 1.79 13.32
C ILE A 240 -11.33 3.13 13.87
N SER A 241 -10.80 4.00 13.04
CA SER A 241 -10.22 5.27 13.49
C SER A 241 -10.45 6.38 12.47
N VAL A 242 -10.64 7.59 12.97
CA VAL A 242 -10.64 8.82 12.17
C VAL A 242 -9.44 9.65 12.59
N VAL A 243 -8.58 9.92 11.63
CA VAL A 243 -7.34 10.66 11.86
C VAL A 243 -7.25 11.87 10.94
N ASP A 244 -6.54 12.89 11.34
CA ASP A 244 -6.14 13.97 10.44
C ASP A 244 -5.35 13.42 9.26
N ALA A 245 -5.75 13.77 8.04
CA ALA A 245 -5.19 13.18 6.81
C ALA A 245 -3.71 13.52 6.59
N LYS A 246 -3.20 14.57 7.22
CA LYS A 246 -1.82 15.02 7.08
C LYS A 246 -0.90 14.47 8.18
N THR A 247 -1.38 14.49 9.42
CA THR A 247 -0.57 14.12 10.59
C THR A 247 -0.77 12.67 11.03
N MET A 248 -1.81 11.99 10.53
CA MET A 248 -2.23 10.64 10.95
C MET A 248 -2.56 10.54 12.45
N GLN A 249 -2.75 11.68 13.13
CA GLN A 249 -3.10 11.70 14.56
C GLN A 249 -4.61 11.64 14.77
N PRO A 250 -5.09 10.95 15.80
CA PRO A 250 -6.51 10.88 16.13
C PRO A 250 -7.13 12.24 16.34
N MET A 251 -8.38 12.40 15.87
CA MET A 251 -9.19 13.60 16.06
C MET A 251 -10.40 13.33 16.95
N GLN A 252 -10.98 14.38 17.52
CA GLN A 252 -12.24 14.31 18.31
C GLN A 252 -13.44 14.73 17.46
N GLU A 253 -13.24 15.63 16.53
CA GLU A 253 -14.26 16.22 15.68
C GLU A 253 -13.71 16.45 14.27
N VAL A 254 -14.55 16.33 13.24
CA VAL A 254 -14.19 16.48 11.84
C VAL A 254 -14.12 17.96 11.45
N THR A 255 -12.99 18.61 11.70
CA THR A 255 -12.77 20.04 11.44
C THR A 255 -11.73 20.33 10.36
N ALA A 256 -11.10 19.29 9.82
CA ALA A 256 -10.07 19.34 8.76
C ALA A 256 -10.20 18.09 7.86
N PRO A 257 -9.45 18.01 6.76
CA PRO A 257 -9.38 16.76 5.97
C PRO A 257 -8.96 15.56 6.81
N VAL A 258 -9.76 14.49 6.73
CA VAL A 258 -9.55 13.27 7.53
C VAL A 258 -9.40 12.03 6.67
N LEU A 259 -8.70 11.05 7.24
CA LEU A 259 -8.70 9.66 6.80
C LEU A 259 -9.52 8.84 7.81
N VAL A 260 -10.56 8.17 7.31
CA VAL A 260 -11.29 7.16 8.07
C VAL A 260 -10.72 5.80 7.66
N ALA A 261 -10.05 5.11 8.58
CA ALA A 261 -9.36 3.87 8.30
C ALA A 261 -9.80 2.76 9.26
N MET A 262 -9.89 1.55 8.74
CA MET A 262 -10.18 0.37 9.54
C MET A 262 -9.30 -0.82 9.21
N ALA A 263 -9.11 -1.68 10.19
CA ALA A 263 -8.57 -3.01 10.03
C ALA A 263 -9.48 -4.01 10.75
N ILE A 264 -9.84 -5.06 10.04
CA ILE A 264 -10.82 -6.05 10.48
C ILE A 264 -10.26 -7.44 10.21
N TYR A 265 -10.35 -8.34 11.16
CA TYR A 265 -10.13 -9.76 10.93
C TYR A 265 -11.43 -10.40 10.45
N ILE A 266 -11.36 -11.16 9.35
CA ILE A 266 -12.39 -12.11 8.94
C ILE A 266 -11.78 -13.51 9.10
N GLY A 267 -12.28 -14.26 10.07
CA GLY A 267 -11.56 -15.43 10.54
C GLY A 267 -10.16 -15.06 11.03
N SER A 268 -9.13 -15.62 10.42
CA SER A 268 -7.72 -15.30 10.71
C SER A 268 -7.14 -14.22 9.80
N THR A 269 -7.83 -13.85 8.71
CA THR A 269 -7.32 -12.94 7.69
C THR A 269 -7.57 -11.49 8.06
N ARG A 270 -6.50 -10.70 8.22
CA ARG A 270 -6.58 -9.26 8.47
C ARG A 270 -6.73 -8.47 7.17
N LEU A 271 -7.84 -7.77 7.03
CA LEU A 271 -8.17 -6.92 5.90
C LEU A 271 -8.21 -5.46 6.33
N ILE A 272 -7.88 -4.55 5.41
CA ILE A 272 -7.94 -3.10 5.63
C ILE A 272 -8.76 -2.43 4.54
N ASP A 273 -9.43 -1.36 4.92
CA ASP A 273 -10.10 -0.44 4.00
C ASP A 273 -10.12 0.98 4.58
N ASN A 274 -10.37 1.96 3.72
CA ASN A 274 -10.41 3.36 4.13
C ASN A 274 -11.19 4.24 3.15
N PHE A 275 -11.45 5.47 3.58
CA PHE A 275 -11.83 6.58 2.71
C PHE A 275 -11.34 7.90 3.30
N SER A 276 -11.12 8.87 2.42
CA SER A 276 -10.82 10.24 2.82
C SER A 276 -12.07 11.11 2.71
N TYR A 277 -12.16 12.12 3.58
CA TYR A 277 -13.17 13.15 3.52
C TYR A 277 -12.50 14.51 3.70
N ASP A 278 -12.79 15.43 2.78
CA ASP A 278 -12.36 16.82 2.85
C ASP A 278 -13.61 17.70 3.04
N PRO A 279 -13.72 18.42 4.14
CA PRO A 279 -14.87 19.28 4.42
C PRO A 279 -14.88 20.60 3.63
N ASN A 280 -13.82 20.95 2.86
CA ASN A 280 -13.69 22.20 2.12
C ASN A 280 -14.24 22.12 0.71
#